data_cf80c446cd74504e3d2bd1de8be2126f
#
_entry.id   cf80c446cd74504e3d2bd1de8be2126f
#
_cell.length_a   1.000
_cell.length_b   1.000
_cell.length_c   1.000
_cell.angle_alpha   90.00
_cell.angle_beta   90.00
_cell.angle_gamma   90.00
#
_symmetry.space_group_name_H-M   'P 1'
#
loop_
_entity.id
_entity.type
_entity.pdbx_description
1 polymer ?
#
loop_
_entity_poly.entity_id
_entity_poly.type
_entity_poly.pdbx_seq_one_letter_code
_entity_poly.pdbx_strand_id
1 'polypeptide(L)'
;MLDSFFTDISVPTSVIVMTVISAVVNTIGWIILLIVFNKKMKTKFTVSLIGMLAFFVSQMVIRMPLLSVLQMAMPKFMAFTSSPLGIILIGGLTAGLFEETARLICVSIMKPENRHFKNSVSFGLGHGVFEAVTLVGFTMISNLIV
;
A
#
# COMPACT_ATOMS: atom_id res chain seq x y z
N MET A 1 2.11 -42.43 0.78
CA MET A 1 1.49 -41.87 1.99
C MET A 1 1.62 -40.33 2.07
N LEU A 2 2.51 -39.70 1.31
CA LEU A 2 2.57 -38.23 1.17
C LEU A 2 1.63 -37.70 0.09
N ASP A 3 1.30 -38.49 -0.93
CA ASP A 3 0.42 -38.08 -2.03
C ASP A 3 -1.06 -37.89 -1.66
N SER A 4 -1.50 -38.45 -0.51
CA SER A 4 -2.87 -38.30 -0.02
C SER A 4 -3.11 -37.00 0.75
N PHE A 5 -2.06 -36.25 1.09
CA PHE A 5 -2.19 -34.95 1.78
C PHE A 5 -2.42 -33.76 0.85
N PHE A 6 -2.18 -33.93 -0.45
CA PHE A 6 -2.41 -32.90 -1.48
C PHE A 6 -3.69 -33.11 -2.29
N THR A 7 -4.58 -34.01 -1.83
CA THR A 7 -5.86 -34.24 -2.47
C THR A 7 -6.79 -33.05 -2.26
N ASP A 8 -7.01 -32.32 -3.35
CA ASP A 8 -8.14 -31.40 -3.59
C ASP A 8 -8.43 -30.33 -2.53
N ILE A 9 -7.51 -29.38 -2.36
CA ILE A 9 -7.94 -28.07 -1.87
C ILE A 9 -8.59 -27.35 -3.07
N SER A 10 -9.81 -27.75 -3.39
CA SER A 10 -10.62 -27.01 -4.35
C SER A 10 -11.02 -25.69 -3.74
N VAL A 11 -10.42 -24.60 -4.19
CA VAL A 11 -10.80 -23.26 -3.74
C VAL A 11 -12.26 -23.01 -4.17
N PRO A 12 -13.17 -22.69 -3.23
CA PRO A 12 -14.56 -22.42 -3.56
C PRO A 12 -14.69 -21.32 -4.63
N THR A 13 -15.55 -21.50 -5.60
CA THR A 13 -15.80 -20.53 -6.68
C THR A 13 -16.14 -19.14 -6.13
N SER A 14 -16.84 -19.08 -5.00
CA SER A 14 -17.12 -17.79 -4.32
C SER A 14 -15.87 -17.03 -3.90
N VAL A 15 -14.82 -17.74 -3.44
CA VAL A 15 -13.55 -17.12 -3.05
C VAL A 15 -12.85 -16.56 -4.28
N ILE A 16 -12.81 -17.31 -5.38
CA ILE A 16 -12.23 -16.86 -6.65
C ILE A 16 -12.96 -15.59 -7.14
N VAL A 17 -14.28 -15.61 -7.19
CA VAL A 17 -15.10 -14.47 -7.62
C VAL A 17 -14.84 -13.24 -6.75
N MET A 18 -14.83 -13.40 -5.41
CA MET A 18 -14.56 -12.28 -4.50
C MET A 18 -13.13 -11.76 -4.64
N THR A 19 -12.16 -12.62 -4.88
CA THR A 19 -10.77 -12.21 -5.14
C THR A 19 -10.65 -11.42 -6.44
N VAL A 20 -11.32 -11.85 -7.52
CA VAL A 20 -11.35 -11.10 -8.78
C VAL A 20 -12.00 -9.73 -8.60
N ILE A 21 -13.16 -9.65 -7.94
CA ILE A 21 -13.83 -8.38 -7.64
C ILE A 21 -12.90 -7.46 -6.84
N SER A 22 -12.27 -7.99 -5.79
CA SER A 22 -11.32 -7.23 -4.96
C SER A 22 -10.12 -6.76 -5.76
N ALA A 23 -9.54 -7.59 -6.63
CA ALA A 23 -8.45 -7.22 -7.51
C ALA A 23 -8.85 -6.06 -8.44
N VAL A 24 -10.00 -6.15 -9.09
CA VAL A 24 -10.51 -5.10 -10.01
C VAL A 24 -10.77 -3.79 -9.25
N VAL A 25 -11.45 -3.85 -8.10
CA VAL A 25 -11.76 -2.65 -7.31
C VAL A 25 -10.49 -1.98 -6.80
N ASN A 26 -9.54 -2.76 -6.27
CA ASN A 26 -8.30 -2.20 -5.70
C ASN A 26 -7.25 -1.81 -6.75
N THR A 27 -7.39 -2.21 -8.01
CA THR A 27 -6.51 -1.73 -9.08
C THR A 27 -7.18 -0.64 -9.91
N ILE A 28 -8.28 -0.96 -10.58
CA ILE A 28 -8.94 -0.08 -11.54
C ILE A 28 -9.85 0.94 -10.84
N GLY A 29 -10.61 0.51 -9.81
CA GLY A 29 -11.59 1.36 -9.15
C GLY A 29 -10.97 2.61 -8.52
N TRP A 30 -9.88 2.45 -7.80
CA TRP A 30 -9.17 3.58 -7.17
C TRP A 30 -8.51 4.51 -8.18
N ILE A 31 -7.98 3.97 -9.29
CA ILE A 31 -7.42 4.80 -10.38
C ILE A 31 -8.51 5.65 -11.03
N ILE A 32 -9.69 5.06 -11.31
CA ILE A 32 -10.83 5.79 -11.85
C ILE A 32 -11.26 6.90 -10.88
N LEU A 33 -11.40 6.57 -9.58
CA LEU A 33 -11.76 7.54 -8.55
C LEU A 33 -10.79 8.73 -8.52
N LEU A 34 -9.47 8.48 -8.58
CA LEU A 34 -8.45 9.52 -8.62
C LEU A 34 -8.60 10.42 -9.84
N ILE A 35 -8.79 9.84 -11.03
CA ILE A 35 -8.96 10.59 -12.27
C ILE A 35 -10.23 11.44 -12.23
N VAL A 36 -11.35 10.86 -11.81
CA VAL A 36 -12.64 11.56 -11.69
C VAL A 36 -12.55 12.71 -10.67
N PHE A 37 -11.94 12.44 -9.50
CA PHE A 37 -11.74 13.47 -8.49
C PHE A 37 -10.92 14.64 -9.02
N ASN A 38 -9.76 14.36 -9.60
CA ASN A 38 -8.87 15.42 -10.12
C ASN A 38 -9.54 16.24 -11.22
N LYS A 39 -10.29 15.63 -12.13
CA LYS A 39 -11.06 16.32 -13.17
C LYS A 39 -12.18 17.18 -12.59
N LYS A 40 -12.99 16.62 -11.68
CA LYS A 40 -14.15 17.31 -11.07
C LYS A 40 -13.71 18.49 -10.21
N MET A 41 -12.67 18.31 -9.41
CA MET A 41 -12.17 19.33 -8.49
C MET A 41 -11.17 20.28 -9.12
N LYS A 42 -10.78 20.03 -10.38
CA LYS A 42 -9.77 20.82 -11.13
C LYS A 42 -8.44 20.92 -10.38
N THR A 43 -8.02 19.83 -9.75
CA THR A 43 -6.73 19.73 -9.07
C THR A 43 -5.62 19.36 -10.04
N LYS A 44 -4.38 19.73 -9.71
CA LYS A 44 -3.22 19.36 -10.52
C LYS A 44 -2.88 17.90 -10.27
N PHE A 45 -2.86 17.08 -11.31
CA PHE A 45 -2.46 15.68 -11.21
C PHE A 45 -1.07 15.47 -10.62
N THR A 46 -0.19 16.46 -10.77
CA THR A 46 1.14 16.48 -10.14
C THR A 46 1.09 16.33 -8.62
N VAL A 47 0.05 16.86 -7.97
CA VAL A 47 -0.13 16.74 -6.52
C VAL A 47 -0.42 15.29 -6.11
N SER A 48 -1.24 14.59 -6.89
CA SER A 48 -1.48 13.15 -6.70
C SER A 48 -0.22 12.32 -6.92
N LEU A 49 0.59 12.67 -7.92
CA LEU A 49 1.88 12.01 -8.16
C LEU A 49 2.85 12.19 -6.99
N ILE A 50 2.89 13.37 -6.38
CA ILE A 50 3.68 13.60 -5.18
C ILE A 50 3.20 12.70 -4.03
N GLY A 51 1.88 12.52 -3.89
CA GLY A 51 1.32 11.57 -2.91
C GLY A 51 1.73 10.12 -3.17
N MET A 52 1.69 9.67 -4.43
CA MET A 52 2.19 8.34 -4.83
C MET A 52 3.67 8.15 -4.50
N LEU A 53 4.49 9.15 -4.85
CA LEU A 53 5.93 9.13 -4.58
C LEU A 53 6.23 9.15 -3.08
N ALA A 54 5.45 9.86 -2.28
CA ALA A 54 5.59 9.87 -0.83
C ALA A 54 5.44 8.46 -0.24
N PHE A 55 4.41 7.71 -0.66
CA PHE A 55 4.24 6.31 -0.26
C PHE A 55 5.39 5.43 -0.79
N PHE A 56 5.67 5.49 -2.09
CA PHE A 56 6.70 4.67 -2.71
C PHE A 56 8.05 4.81 -1.99
N VAL A 57 8.50 6.04 -1.80
CA VAL A 57 9.80 6.31 -1.17
C VAL A 57 9.79 5.87 0.29
N SER A 58 8.78 6.28 1.07
CA SER A 58 8.74 5.98 2.50
C SER A 58 8.62 4.49 2.81
N GLN A 59 7.77 3.78 2.08
CA GLN A 59 7.48 2.37 2.36
C GLN A 59 8.39 1.42 1.59
N MET A 60 8.46 1.56 0.26
CA MET A 60 9.15 0.58 -0.57
C MET A 60 10.65 0.81 -0.66
N VAL A 61 11.10 2.07 -0.67
CA VAL A 61 12.53 2.38 -0.81
C VAL A 61 13.24 2.46 0.54
N ILE A 62 12.57 2.94 1.59
CA ILE A 62 13.22 3.14 2.89
C ILE A 62 12.79 2.08 3.89
N ARG A 63 11.50 2.05 4.28
CA ARG A 63 11.04 1.24 5.40
C ARG A 63 11.19 -0.27 5.16
N MET A 64 10.67 -0.80 4.05
CA MET A 64 10.73 -2.24 3.79
C MET A 64 12.18 -2.76 3.71
N PRO A 65 13.10 -2.15 2.96
CA PRO A 65 14.50 -2.58 2.95
C PRO A 65 15.16 -2.46 4.31
N LEU A 66 14.90 -1.37 5.06
CA LEU A 66 15.45 -1.18 6.40
C LEU A 66 15.02 -2.31 7.35
N LEU A 67 13.72 -2.64 7.38
CA LEU A 67 13.20 -3.73 8.21
C LEU A 67 13.77 -5.09 7.78
N SER A 68 13.90 -5.32 6.47
CA SER A 68 14.48 -6.56 5.94
C SER A 68 15.94 -6.71 6.39
N VAL A 69 16.75 -5.67 6.27
CA VAL A 69 18.15 -5.70 6.73
C VAL A 69 18.23 -5.94 8.24
N LEU A 70 17.38 -5.29 9.04
CA LEU A 70 17.35 -5.50 10.50
C LEU A 70 16.96 -6.93 10.86
N GLN A 71 15.97 -7.51 10.15
CA GLN A 71 15.57 -8.91 10.37
C GLN A 71 16.68 -9.90 10.02
N MET A 72 17.40 -9.65 8.92
CA MET A 72 18.53 -10.50 8.50
C MET A 72 19.73 -10.38 9.46
N ALA A 73 20.01 -9.17 9.96
CA ALA A 73 21.14 -8.94 10.84
C ALA A 73 20.90 -9.38 12.30
N MET A 74 19.64 -9.43 12.76
CA MET A 74 19.28 -9.63 14.16
C MET A 74 18.22 -10.72 14.31
N PRO A 75 18.59 -12.00 14.55
CA PRO A 75 17.63 -13.12 14.67
C PRO A 75 16.56 -12.91 15.76
N LYS A 76 16.91 -12.26 16.88
CA LYS A 76 15.93 -11.90 17.92
C LYS A 76 14.89 -10.88 17.45
N PHE A 77 15.31 -9.92 16.63
CA PHE A 77 14.41 -8.94 16.02
C PHE A 77 13.49 -9.61 15.00
N MET A 78 14.01 -10.52 14.18
CA MET A 78 13.22 -11.32 13.25
C MET A 78 12.17 -12.16 14.01
N ALA A 79 12.55 -12.87 15.06
CA ALA A 79 11.62 -13.64 15.88
C ALA A 79 10.53 -12.76 16.52
N PHE A 80 10.90 -11.59 17.03
CA PHE A 80 9.94 -10.64 17.59
C PHE A 80 8.97 -10.11 16.52
N THR A 81 9.48 -9.65 15.36
CA THR A 81 8.64 -9.08 14.28
C THR A 81 7.72 -10.11 13.64
N SER A 82 8.01 -11.41 13.77
CA SER A 82 7.15 -12.51 13.33
C SER A 82 6.05 -12.85 14.34
N SER A 83 6.11 -12.34 15.57
CA SER A 83 5.07 -12.50 16.57
C SER A 83 3.88 -11.56 16.31
N PRO A 84 2.63 -11.90 16.74
CA PRO A 84 1.48 -11.02 16.60
C PRO A 84 1.71 -9.61 17.19
N LEU A 85 2.35 -9.54 18.35
CA LEU A 85 2.70 -8.27 18.99
C LEU A 85 3.72 -7.49 18.17
N GLY A 86 4.75 -8.14 17.65
CA GLY A 86 5.77 -7.53 16.81
C GLY A 86 5.20 -7.02 15.47
N ILE A 87 4.28 -7.76 14.85
CA ILE A 87 3.57 -7.32 13.63
C ILE A 87 2.81 -6.01 13.92
N ILE A 88 2.09 -5.94 15.02
CA ILE A 88 1.31 -4.74 15.38
C ILE A 88 2.24 -3.57 15.72
N LEU A 89 3.22 -3.77 16.61
CA LEU A 89 4.07 -2.69 17.09
C LEU A 89 5.09 -2.25 16.03
N ILE A 90 5.88 -3.17 15.48
CA ILE A 90 6.89 -2.80 14.49
C ILE A 90 6.26 -2.57 13.13
N GLY A 91 5.35 -3.46 12.69
CA GLY A 91 4.65 -3.32 11.43
C GLY A 91 3.81 -2.05 11.37
N GLY A 92 2.88 -1.87 12.32
CA GLY A 92 1.95 -0.74 12.35
C GLY A 92 2.59 0.59 12.70
N LEU A 93 3.33 0.68 13.83
CA LEU A 93 3.93 1.95 14.27
C LEU A 93 4.97 2.48 13.27
N THR A 94 5.83 1.60 12.75
CA THR A 94 6.83 2.07 11.77
C THR A 94 6.17 2.47 10.46
N ALA A 95 5.11 1.79 10.01
CA ALA A 95 4.35 2.21 8.82
C ALA A 95 3.83 3.64 9.01
N GLY A 96 3.09 3.88 10.09
CA GLY A 96 2.56 5.21 10.40
C GLY A 96 3.66 6.27 10.52
N LEU A 97 4.74 5.97 11.23
CA LEU A 97 5.86 6.92 11.41
C LEU A 97 6.48 7.34 10.07
N PHE A 98 6.82 6.38 9.22
CA PHE A 98 7.43 6.65 7.92
C PHE A 98 6.48 7.38 6.97
N GLU A 99 5.19 7.01 6.96
CA GLU A 99 4.18 7.66 6.12
C GLU A 99 3.91 9.09 6.55
N GLU A 100 3.68 9.34 7.84
CA GLU A 100 3.39 10.69 8.32
C GLU A 100 4.61 11.61 8.17
N THR A 101 5.82 11.08 8.39
CA THR A 101 7.05 11.85 8.14
C THR A 101 7.18 12.22 6.65
N ALA A 102 6.94 11.28 5.74
CA ALA A 102 6.97 11.55 4.30
C ALA A 102 5.89 12.56 3.87
N ARG A 103 4.67 12.44 4.41
CA ARG A 103 3.58 13.40 4.15
C ARG A 103 3.96 14.80 4.64
N LEU A 104 4.49 14.90 5.86
CA LEU A 104 4.94 16.17 6.43
C LEU A 104 6.03 16.83 5.57
N ILE A 105 7.05 16.06 5.16
CA ILE A 105 8.11 16.56 4.29
C ILE A 105 7.51 17.05 2.96
N CYS A 106 6.70 16.23 2.30
CA CYS A 106 6.10 16.60 1.01
C CYS A 106 5.24 17.85 1.10
N VAL A 107 4.42 17.99 2.14
CA VAL A 107 3.60 19.20 2.35
C VAL A 107 4.48 20.42 2.66
N SER A 108 5.58 20.24 3.41
CA SER A 108 6.49 21.33 3.78
C SER A 108 7.23 21.93 2.57
N ILE A 109 7.60 21.08 1.60
CA ILE A 109 8.28 21.54 0.37
C ILE A 109 7.31 21.97 -0.74
N MET A 110 6.02 21.64 -0.60
CA MET A 110 5.01 22.04 -1.56
C MET A 110 4.80 23.55 -1.55
N LYS A 111 4.65 24.15 -2.71
CA LYS A 111 4.39 25.58 -2.84
C LYS A 111 3.12 25.98 -2.08
N PRO A 112 3.09 27.14 -1.37
CA PRO A 112 1.94 27.58 -0.57
C PRO A 112 0.62 27.59 -1.35
N GLU A 113 0.66 27.99 -2.64
CA GLU A 113 -0.49 28.00 -3.54
C GLU A 113 -1.09 26.59 -3.82
N ASN A 114 -0.37 25.53 -3.52
CA ASN A 114 -0.85 24.16 -3.67
C ASN A 114 -1.32 23.54 -2.33
N ARG A 115 -1.20 24.26 -1.20
CA ARG A 115 -1.59 23.80 0.13
C ARG A 115 -3.07 24.08 0.43
N HIS A 116 -3.96 23.76 -0.50
CA HIS A 116 -5.40 23.93 -0.34
C HIS A 116 -6.08 22.59 -0.08
N PHE A 117 -7.24 22.62 0.57
CA PHE A 117 -8.01 21.42 0.90
C PHE A 117 -8.15 20.43 -0.28
N LYS A 118 -8.53 20.94 -1.48
CA LYS A 118 -8.68 20.09 -2.68
C LYS A 118 -7.38 19.36 -3.05
N ASN A 119 -6.26 20.06 -2.98
CA ASN A 119 -4.95 19.49 -3.28
C ASN A 119 -4.50 18.52 -2.20
N SER A 120 -4.82 18.77 -0.92
CA SER A 120 -4.54 17.82 0.16
C SER A 120 -5.30 16.52 -0.01
N VAL A 121 -6.57 16.59 -0.43
CA VAL A 121 -7.35 15.39 -0.77
C VAL A 121 -6.76 14.67 -2.00
N SER A 122 -6.38 15.43 -3.04
CA SER A 122 -5.73 14.87 -4.24
C SER A 122 -4.40 14.18 -3.93
N PHE A 123 -3.59 14.75 -3.03
CA PHE A 123 -2.37 14.15 -2.50
C PHE A 123 -2.67 12.84 -1.76
N GLY A 124 -3.62 12.87 -0.82
CA GLY A 124 -4.02 11.69 -0.05
C GLY A 124 -4.60 10.58 -0.93
N LEU A 125 -5.42 10.94 -1.95
CA LEU A 125 -5.91 9.97 -2.94
C LEU A 125 -4.77 9.36 -3.75
N GLY A 126 -3.79 10.16 -4.18
CA GLY A 126 -2.60 9.63 -4.88
C GLY A 126 -1.83 8.62 -4.03
N HIS A 127 -1.57 8.97 -2.76
CA HIS A 127 -0.93 8.09 -1.78
C HIS A 127 -1.71 6.78 -1.61
N GLY A 128 -3.00 6.85 -1.28
CA GLY A 128 -3.83 5.66 -1.04
C GLY A 128 -4.09 4.82 -2.28
N VAL A 129 -4.18 5.42 -3.48
CA VAL A 129 -4.29 4.67 -4.75
C VAL A 129 -3.03 3.85 -4.98
N PHE A 130 -1.85 4.44 -4.78
CA PHE A 130 -0.60 3.71 -4.97
C PHE A 130 -0.47 2.55 -3.98
N GLU A 131 -0.80 2.79 -2.72
CA GLU A 131 -0.86 1.76 -1.67
C GLU A 131 -1.83 0.62 -2.04
N ALA A 132 -3.09 0.96 -2.38
CA ALA A 132 -4.11 -0.03 -2.72
C ALA A 132 -3.72 -0.88 -3.92
N VAL A 133 -3.16 -0.27 -4.97
CA VAL A 133 -2.72 -1.00 -6.17
C VAL A 133 -1.53 -1.90 -5.85
N THR A 134 -0.52 -1.39 -5.15
CA THR A 134 0.75 -2.13 -4.94
C THR A 134 0.63 -3.18 -3.85
N LEU A 135 0.01 -2.89 -2.72
CA LEU A 135 -0.07 -3.85 -1.61
C LEU A 135 -1.27 -4.80 -1.74
N VAL A 136 -2.44 -4.28 -2.11
CA VAL A 136 -3.65 -5.10 -2.19
C VAL A 136 -3.88 -5.65 -3.59
N GLY A 137 -3.85 -4.81 -4.61
CA GLY A 137 -4.13 -5.20 -5.99
C GLY A 137 -3.18 -6.29 -6.49
N PHE A 138 -1.87 -6.08 -6.37
CA PHE A 138 -0.89 -7.09 -6.79
C PHE A 138 -0.97 -8.37 -5.97
N THR A 139 -1.23 -8.29 -4.66
CA THR A 139 -1.41 -9.50 -3.83
C THR A 139 -2.62 -10.31 -4.28
N MET A 140 -3.75 -9.65 -4.57
CA MET A 140 -4.96 -10.33 -5.05
C MET A 140 -4.73 -10.97 -6.43
N ILE A 141 -4.02 -10.29 -7.33
CA ILE A 141 -3.68 -10.84 -8.65
C ILE A 141 -2.73 -12.04 -8.50
N SER A 142 -1.72 -11.93 -7.64
CA SER A 142 -0.80 -13.05 -7.38
C SER A 142 -1.53 -14.28 -6.85
N ASN A 143 -2.49 -14.11 -5.95
CA ASN A 143 -3.30 -15.20 -5.40
C ASN A 143 -4.22 -15.89 -6.44
N LEU A 144 -4.48 -15.24 -7.59
CA LEU A 144 -5.26 -15.83 -8.68
C LEU A 144 -4.40 -16.66 -9.65
N ILE A 145 -3.08 -16.45 -9.64
CA ILE A 145 -2.13 -17.08 -10.56
C ILE A 145 -1.53 -18.37 -9.94
N VAL A 146 -1.52 -18.47 -8.62
CA VAL A 146 -1.03 -19.63 -7.86
C VAL A 146 -2.12 -20.64 -7.62
#